data_39e0fa26c21de40030cbdd673c8e168f
#
_entry.id   39e0fa26c21de40030cbdd673c8e168f
#
_cell.length_a   1.000
_cell.length_b   1.000
_cell.length_c   1.000
_cell.angle_alpha   90.00
_cell.angle_beta   90.00
_cell.angle_gamma   90.00
#
_symmetry.space_group_name_H-M   'P 1'
#
loop_
_entity.id
_entity.type
_entity.pdbx_description
1 polymer ?
#
loop_
_entity_poly.entity_id
_entity_poly.type
_entity_poly.pdbx_seq_one_letter_code
_entity_poly.pdbx_strand_id
1 'polypeptide(L)'
;MKKPRKDLFDEVKGIFTNYLKAQDYRKTQGRYDILYEIYSIDEHFEVETLYLTLKNKNYHISRATIYNTIDLLLDCGLIVKHSFGTKAGSYEKAYGSKQHDHLINIENKSV
;
A
#
# COMPACT_ATOMS: atom_id res chain seq x y z
N MET A 1 -15.66 6.81 -7.49
CA MET A 1 -14.81 5.84 -6.88
C MET A 1 -13.44 5.82 -7.50
N LYS A 2 -12.42 5.85 -6.68
CA LYS A 2 -11.07 5.90 -7.19
C LYS A 2 -10.52 4.53 -7.47
N LYS A 3 -9.73 4.45 -8.53
CA LYS A 3 -8.99 3.24 -8.86
C LYS A 3 -7.57 3.63 -9.12
N PRO A 4 -6.62 2.76 -8.82
CA PRO A 4 -5.24 3.06 -9.20
C PRO A 4 -5.10 2.94 -10.70
N ARG A 5 -4.10 3.61 -11.26
CA ARG A 5 -3.79 3.41 -12.66
C ARG A 5 -3.37 1.95 -12.84
N LYS A 6 -3.84 1.37 -13.94
CA LYS A 6 -3.58 -0.05 -14.16
C LYS A 6 -2.09 -0.35 -14.25
N ASP A 7 -1.34 0.47 -14.97
CA ASP A 7 0.09 0.22 -15.12
C ASP A 7 0.83 0.38 -13.78
N LEU A 8 0.43 1.35 -12.97
CA LEU A 8 1.03 1.52 -11.67
C LEU A 8 0.70 0.34 -10.76
N PHE A 9 -0.55 -0.09 -10.76
CA PHE A 9 -0.93 -1.20 -9.89
C PHE A 9 -0.22 -2.48 -10.33
N ASP A 10 -0.10 -2.71 -11.64
CA ASP A 10 0.61 -3.89 -12.12
C ASP A 10 2.06 -3.87 -11.65
N GLU A 11 2.67 -2.72 -11.64
CA GLU A 11 4.05 -2.60 -11.22
C GLU A 11 4.20 -2.86 -9.71
N VAL A 12 3.37 -2.24 -8.88
CA VAL A 12 3.50 -2.45 -7.44
C VAL A 12 3.10 -3.86 -7.05
N LYS A 13 2.16 -4.45 -7.77
CA LYS A 13 1.77 -5.83 -7.53
C LYS A 13 2.96 -6.76 -7.82
N GLY A 14 3.70 -6.47 -8.88
CA GLY A 14 4.89 -7.25 -9.20
C GLY A 14 5.95 -7.12 -8.13
N ILE A 15 6.17 -5.92 -7.63
CA ILE A 15 7.14 -5.70 -6.55
C ILE A 15 6.72 -6.50 -5.32
N PHE A 16 5.45 -6.44 -4.96
CA PHE A 16 4.97 -7.15 -3.79
C PHE A 16 5.09 -8.66 -3.97
N THR A 17 4.74 -9.15 -5.15
CA THR A 17 4.85 -10.56 -5.44
C THR A 17 6.29 -11.05 -5.32
N ASN A 18 7.23 -10.30 -5.88
CA ASN A 18 8.63 -10.67 -5.78
C ASN A 18 9.13 -10.66 -4.35
N TYR A 19 8.68 -9.68 -3.57
CA TYR A 19 9.04 -9.62 -2.17
C TYR A 19 8.49 -10.83 -1.40
N LEU A 20 7.22 -11.16 -1.63
CA LEU A 20 6.63 -12.29 -0.92
C LEU A 20 7.34 -13.58 -1.28
N LYS A 21 7.70 -13.75 -2.54
CA LYS A 21 8.44 -14.93 -2.96
C LYS A 21 9.81 -14.99 -2.31
N ALA A 22 10.51 -13.88 -2.27
CA ALA A 22 11.86 -13.84 -1.70
C ALA A 22 11.85 -14.14 -0.21
N GLN A 23 10.77 -13.76 0.48
CA GLN A 23 10.66 -14.01 1.92
C GLN A 23 9.95 -15.32 2.24
N ASP A 24 9.52 -16.03 1.21
CA ASP A 24 8.77 -17.26 1.38
C ASP A 24 7.46 -17.03 2.14
N TYR A 25 6.83 -15.91 1.89
CA TYR A 25 5.52 -15.60 2.46
C TYR A 25 4.42 -15.96 1.45
N ARG A 26 3.23 -16.21 1.95
CA ARG A 26 2.13 -16.63 1.12
C ARG A 26 1.57 -15.47 0.30
N LYS A 27 1.23 -15.76 -0.94
CA LYS A 27 0.60 -14.78 -1.81
C LYS A 27 -0.90 -14.99 -1.72
N THR A 28 -1.53 -14.30 -0.78
CA THR A 28 -2.96 -14.47 -0.55
C THR A 28 -3.75 -13.37 -1.23
N GLN A 29 -4.97 -13.67 -1.59
CA GLN A 29 -5.82 -12.68 -2.24
C GLN A 29 -6.05 -11.47 -1.32
N GLY A 30 -6.21 -11.72 -0.03
CA GLY A 30 -6.44 -10.62 0.90
C GLY A 30 -5.30 -9.59 0.90
N ARG A 31 -4.07 -10.06 0.79
CA ARG A 31 -2.93 -9.16 0.73
C ARG A 31 -2.98 -8.28 -0.51
N TYR A 32 -3.37 -8.85 -1.64
CA TYR A 32 -3.48 -8.07 -2.87
C TYR A 32 -4.68 -7.13 -2.85
N ASP A 33 -5.76 -7.54 -2.21
CA ASP A 33 -6.93 -6.67 -2.06
C ASP A 33 -6.57 -5.44 -1.24
N ILE A 34 -5.79 -5.64 -0.19
CA ILE A 34 -5.33 -4.54 0.65
C ILE A 34 -4.44 -3.60 -0.17
N LEU A 35 -3.52 -4.16 -0.93
CA LEU A 35 -2.63 -3.35 -1.77
C LEU A 35 -3.44 -2.53 -2.77
N TYR A 36 -4.42 -3.15 -3.41
CA TYR A 36 -5.25 -2.46 -4.38
C TYR A 36 -5.99 -1.30 -3.74
N GLU A 37 -6.56 -1.55 -2.55
CA GLU A 37 -7.32 -0.51 -1.88
C GLU A 37 -6.41 0.65 -1.47
N ILE A 38 -5.22 0.34 -0.97
CA ILE A 38 -4.28 1.38 -0.58
C ILE A 38 -3.90 2.24 -1.79
N TYR A 39 -3.66 1.61 -2.92
CA TYR A 39 -3.25 2.36 -4.10
C TYR A 39 -4.41 3.09 -4.76
N SER A 40 -5.63 2.89 -4.26
CA SER A 40 -6.79 3.66 -4.67
C SER A 40 -6.96 4.94 -3.86
N ILE A 41 -6.18 5.10 -2.79
CA ILE A 41 -6.28 6.25 -1.91
C ILE A 41 -5.25 7.29 -2.34
N ASP A 42 -5.65 8.53 -2.53
CA ASP A 42 -4.74 9.57 -2.98
C ASP A 42 -4.01 10.30 -1.87
N GLU A 43 -4.42 10.09 -0.65
CA GLU A 43 -3.83 10.80 0.47
C GLU A 43 -3.42 9.79 1.53
N HIS A 44 -2.93 10.28 2.65
CA HIS A 44 -2.55 9.35 3.73
C HIS A 44 -3.80 8.66 4.29
N PHE A 45 -3.59 7.57 4.96
CA PHE A 45 -4.69 6.79 5.53
C PHE A 45 -4.26 6.18 6.85
N GLU A 46 -5.24 5.82 7.64
CA GLU A 46 -5.03 5.11 8.90
C GLU A 46 -5.58 3.71 8.76
N VAL A 47 -5.06 2.80 9.57
CA VAL A 47 -5.48 1.40 9.47
C VAL A 47 -6.96 1.23 9.73
N GLU A 48 -7.50 1.96 10.71
CA GLU A 48 -8.90 1.79 11.03
C GLU A 48 -9.80 2.24 9.87
N THR A 49 -9.44 3.35 9.23
CA THR A 49 -10.20 3.82 8.08
C THR A 49 -10.12 2.81 6.94
N LEU A 50 -8.94 2.25 6.72
CA LEU A 50 -8.77 1.24 5.68
C LEU A 50 -9.61 0.01 6.00
N TYR A 51 -9.62 -0.41 7.25
CA TYR A 51 -10.42 -1.56 7.66
C TYR A 51 -11.90 -1.33 7.37
N LEU A 52 -12.41 -0.15 7.73
CA LEU A 52 -13.82 0.15 7.51
C LEU A 52 -14.16 0.23 6.02
N THR A 53 -13.26 0.78 5.23
CA THR A 53 -13.47 0.84 3.80
C THR A 53 -13.56 -0.56 3.19
N LEU A 54 -12.66 -1.44 3.59
CA LEU A 54 -12.69 -2.80 3.10
C LEU A 54 -13.95 -3.52 3.54
N LYS A 55 -14.34 -3.33 4.80
CA LYS A 55 -15.53 -3.96 5.32
C LYS A 55 -16.77 -3.48 4.56
N ASN A 56 -16.84 -2.20 4.27
CA ASN A 56 -17.98 -1.65 3.55
C ASN A 56 -18.06 -2.16 2.11
N LYS A 57 -16.94 -2.62 1.57
CA LYS A 57 -16.91 -3.22 0.24
C LYS A 57 -17.08 -4.73 0.29
N ASN A 58 -17.47 -5.25 1.44
CA ASN A 58 -17.72 -6.69 1.63
C ASN A 58 -16.48 -7.57 1.55
N TYR A 59 -15.32 -7.01 1.80
CA TYR A 59 -14.14 -7.82 1.98
C TYR A 59 -14.14 -8.33 3.42
N HIS A 60 -13.85 -9.60 3.57
CA HIS A 60 -13.80 -10.21 4.89
C HIS A 60 -12.35 -10.34 5.34
N ILE A 61 -11.75 -9.20 5.66
CA ILE A 61 -10.35 -9.14 6.03
C ILE A 61 -10.25 -8.61 7.45
N SER A 62 -9.55 -9.35 8.31
CA SER A 62 -9.45 -8.95 9.72
C SER A 62 -8.46 -7.81 9.89
N ARG A 63 -8.58 -7.11 11.02
CA ARG A 63 -7.63 -6.07 11.35
C ARG A 63 -6.21 -6.64 11.44
N ALA A 64 -6.09 -7.84 11.99
CA ALA A 64 -4.78 -8.47 12.12
C ALA A 64 -4.12 -8.67 10.75
N THR A 65 -4.89 -9.10 9.78
CA THR A 65 -4.36 -9.29 8.43
C THR A 65 -3.94 -7.96 7.82
N ILE A 66 -4.70 -6.91 8.09
CA ILE A 66 -4.35 -5.58 7.57
C ILE A 66 -3.05 -5.09 8.20
N TYR A 67 -2.91 -5.20 9.52
CA TYR A 67 -1.67 -4.78 10.19
C TYR A 67 -0.47 -5.56 9.67
N ASN A 68 -0.65 -6.87 9.52
CA ASN A 68 0.44 -7.70 9.01
C ASN A 68 0.82 -7.28 7.59
N THR A 69 -0.16 -7.03 6.75
CA THR A 69 0.11 -6.64 5.36
C THR A 69 0.77 -5.26 5.31
N ILE A 70 0.35 -4.35 6.17
CA ILE A 70 0.98 -3.03 6.24
C ILE A 70 2.47 -3.18 6.58
N ASP A 71 2.80 -4.03 7.54
CA ASP A 71 4.19 -4.26 7.88
C ASP A 71 4.99 -4.77 6.68
N LEU A 72 4.41 -5.67 5.90
CA LEU A 72 5.08 -6.19 4.73
C LEU A 72 5.26 -5.13 3.65
N LEU A 73 4.24 -4.29 3.47
CA LEU A 73 4.31 -3.23 2.47
C LEU A 73 5.33 -2.15 2.85
N LEU A 74 5.45 -1.87 4.14
CA LEU A 74 6.50 -0.97 4.61
C LEU A 74 7.88 -1.56 4.34
N ASP A 75 8.01 -2.85 4.59
CA ASP A 75 9.30 -3.50 4.45
C ASP A 75 9.77 -3.52 3.00
N CYS A 76 8.88 -3.67 2.06
CA CYS A 76 9.27 -3.68 0.66
C CYS A 76 9.16 -2.31 -0.01
N GLY A 77 8.85 -1.28 0.75
CA GLY A 77 8.91 0.08 0.23
C GLY A 77 7.72 0.51 -0.59
N LEU A 78 6.60 -0.18 -0.50
CA LEU A 78 5.42 0.19 -1.28
C LEU A 78 4.54 1.21 -0.59
N ILE A 79 4.69 1.35 0.72
CA ILE A 79 4.08 2.44 1.47
C ILE A 79 5.10 2.99 2.43
N VAL A 80 4.83 4.18 2.92
CA VAL A 80 5.71 4.82 3.91
C VAL A 80 4.85 5.34 5.03
N LYS A 81 5.45 5.57 6.18
CA LYS A 81 4.75 6.18 7.28
C LYS A 81 4.59 7.66 7.00
N HIS A 82 3.36 8.13 7.23
CA HIS A 82 3.09 9.55 7.09
C HIS A 82 3.48 10.20 8.41
N SER A 83 4.43 11.09 8.35
CA SER A 83 5.01 11.65 9.58
C SER A 83 4.58 13.05 9.90
N PHE A 84 3.63 13.61 9.20
CA PHE A 84 3.15 14.93 9.50
C PHE A 84 2.11 14.90 10.59
N GLY A 85 2.13 15.92 11.40
CA GLY A 85 1.15 16.04 12.43
C GLY A 85 1.45 15.10 13.57
N THR A 86 0.49 14.93 14.41
CA THR A 86 0.67 14.17 15.61
C THR A 86 0.10 12.79 15.57
N LYS A 87 -0.50 12.41 14.45
CA LYS A 87 -1.13 11.11 14.39
C LYS A 87 -0.17 10.01 14.08
N ALA A 88 -0.01 9.12 15.03
CA ALA A 88 0.75 7.91 14.80
C ALA A 88 -0.11 6.96 14.01
N GLY A 89 0.49 6.12 13.20
CA GLY A 89 -0.25 5.09 12.49
C GLY A 89 -0.89 5.53 11.19
N SER A 90 -0.43 6.65 10.64
CA SER A 90 -0.86 7.06 9.31
C SER A 90 0.18 6.65 8.30
N TYR A 91 -0.26 6.31 7.11
CA TYR A 91 0.59 5.81 6.04
C TYR A 91 0.16 6.41 4.72
N GLU A 92 1.05 6.32 3.73
CA GLU A 92 0.67 6.75 2.38
C GLU A 92 1.43 5.89 1.37
N LYS A 93 0.89 5.79 0.17
CA LYS A 93 1.55 5.01 -0.86
C LYS A 93 2.85 5.69 -1.26
N ALA A 94 3.84 4.90 -1.62
CA ALA A 94 5.16 5.41 -1.95
C ALA A 94 5.27 5.87 -3.38
N TYR A 95 4.44 5.36 -4.28
CA TYR A 95 4.53 5.67 -5.70
C TYR A 95 3.22 6.24 -6.20
N GLY A 96 3.31 7.10 -7.19
CA GLY A 96 2.11 7.57 -7.86
C GLY A 96 1.24 8.53 -7.09
N SER A 97 1.77 9.14 -6.04
CA SER A 97 1.00 10.13 -5.32
C SER A 97 1.00 11.41 -6.12
N LYS A 98 -0.01 12.21 -5.92
CA LYS A 98 -0.14 13.42 -6.69
C LYS A 98 1.01 14.37 -6.61
N GLN A 99 1.58 14.50 -5.45
CA GLN A 99 2.65 15.42 -5.29
C GLN A 99 3.97 14.88 -5.71
N HIS A 100 4.05 13.59 -5.97
CA HIS A 100 5.32 12.95 -6.17
C HIS A 100 5.40 12.05 -7.36
N ASP A 101 4.57 12.28 -8.32
CA ASP A 101 4.59 11.40 -9.46
C ASP A 101 5.89 11.48 -10.20
N HIS A 102 6.65 12.52 -10.01
CA HIS A 102 7.93 12.62 -10.64
C HIS A 102 9.05 12.00 -9.87
N LEU A 103 8.79 11.61 -8.66
CA LEU A 103 9.80 11.18 -7.87
C LEU A 103 10.44 9.99 -8.22
N ILE A 104 9.85 9.32 -9.03
CA ILE A 104 10.47 8.17 -9.37
C ILE A 104 11.84 8.40 -9.75
N ASN A 105 12.10 9.37 -9.94
CA ASN A 105 13.45 9.55 -10.17
C ASN A 105 14.24 9.55 -8.99
N ILE A 106 14.12 9.57 -8.65
CA ILE A 106 14.95 9.28 -7.95
C ILE A 106 15.68 8.52 -7.62
N GLU A 107 15.09 8.64 -8.08
CA GLU A 107 15.83 8.20 -7.97
C GLU A 107 16.55 7.90 -7.89
N ASN A 108 16.25 8.23 -8.04
CA ASN A 108 17.03 8.05 -7.97
C ASN A 108 17.70 7.67 -7.82
N LYS A 109 17.44 7.79 -7.76
CA LYS A 109 18.12 7.54 -7.62
C LYS A 109 18.84 7.37 -7.45
N SER A 110 18.66 7.58 -7.40
CA SER A 110 19.46 7.53 -7.28
C SER A 110 19.98 7.45 -7.27
N VAL A 111 19.79 7.61 -7.21
CA VAL A 111 20.41 7.65 -7.30
C VAL A 111 20.69 7.60 -7.33
#